data_2315afde5b10124f08b4522de927904e
#
_entry.id   2315afde5b10124f08b4522de927904e
#
_cell.length_a   1.000
_cell.length_b   1.000
_cell.length_c   1.000
_cell.angle_alpha   90.00
_cell.angle_beta   90.00
_cell.angle_gamma   90.00
#
_symmetry.space_group_name_H-M   'P 1'
#
loop_
_entity.id
_entity.type
_entity.pdbx_description
1 polymer ?
#
loop_
_entity_poly.entity_id
_entity_poly.type
_entity_poly.pdbx_seq_one_letter_code
_entity_poly.pdbx_strand_id
1 'polypeptide(L)'
;MPISAQAKSIAIWGAGREGAAALDYVRSHRPETAITVLNDSPLSPSALAALGGARVLIGAEAAQALSAGTFDVVIKSPGVSPYRPEVEKAKRRGVDFTSVTNLWFEENPKAKTIAVTGTKGKTTTSSLIHHMLRKAGLDASLVGNGGVPALTQKTAHEFTVLELSSYQTADLKHAPTIAVITSLYPEHAPWHGGVERYFNDKLRLARLDEKTLLVTNRADPRLCEAFTDRPNTLWYNDRDGFRVADDALFRGAAPFAHPHFPLKGAHNLANLAAALTVVEHLGLDPTACERSLADFAIPPHRLSEFSVDGVLCVDDSISTIPEATLAALKTFAGRPFCLILGGEDRGQSYTELYAYLKERPPRFIALMPANGKRILDELAPLALPFERQLVEDLGQAVDACFRRLEKGDLLLLSPAAPSYGQFVNFEERGRRFEALCRAKGGGGA
;
A
#
# COMPACT_ATOMS: atom_id res chain seq x y z
N MET A 1 -3.50 30.48 4.54
CA MET A 1 -4.14 29.64 3.49
C MET A 1 -3.05 28.97 2.70
N PRO A 2 -3.10 27.66 2.54
CA PRO A 2 -2.03 26.87 1.90
C PRO A 2 -1.78 27.21 0.43
N ILE A 3 -2.83 27.54 -0.32
CA ILE A 3 -2.69 28.03 -1.71
C ILE A 3 -2.54 29.55 -1.68
N SER A 4 -1.50 30.08 -2.34
CA SER A 4 -1.26 31.53 -2.42
C SER A 4 -2.54 32.31 -2.64
N ALA A 5 -2.78 33.35 -1.84
CA ALA A 5 -3.95 34.21 -1.99
C ALA A 5 -4.01 34.88 -3.38
N GLN A 6 -2.86 35.00 -4.05
CA GLN A 6 -2.73 35.63 -5.36
C GLN A 6 -3.00 34.67 -6.53
N ALA A 7 -3.10 33.34 -6.28
CA ALA A 7 -3.37 32.37 -7.33
C ALA A 7 -4.77 32.59 -7.92
N LYS A 8 -4.85 32.89 -9.21
CA LYS A 8 -6.07 33.15 -9.98
C LYS A 8 -6.48 31.94 -10.83
N SER A 9 -5.55 31.05 -11.15
CA SER A 9 -5.77 29.87 -11.97
C SER A 9 -5.18 28.64 -11.28
N ILE A 10 -6.04 27.65 -11.00
CA ILE A 10 -5.65 26.41 -10.33
C ILE A 10 -5.94 25.24 -11.26
N ALA A 11 -4.93 24.38 -11.47
CA ALA A 11 -5.14 23.08 -12.11
C ALA A 11 -5.21 21.97 -11.05
N ILE A 12 -6.08 20.97 -11.29
CA ILE A 12 -6.12 19.71 -10.54
C ILE A 12 -5.75 18.61 -11.51
N TRP A 13 -4.60 17.94 -11.27
CA TRP A 13 -4.12 16.92 -12.18
C TRP A 13 -4.43 15.51 -11.67
N GLY A 14 -5.36 14.85 -12.36
CA GLY A 14 -5.94 13.55 -12.04
C GLY A 14 -7.34 13.67 -11.45
N ALA A 15 -8.30 12.97 -12.06
CA ALA A 15 -9.72 12.99 -11.70
C ALA A 15 -10.15 11.83 -10.77
N GLY A 16 -9.20 11.20 -10.08
CA GLY A 16 -9.48 10.14 -9.09
C GLY A 16 -9.93 10.70 -7.73
N ARG A 17 -9.97 9.84 -6.70
CA ARG A 17 -10.41 10.20 -5.32
C ARG A 17 -9.69 11.43 -4.75
N GLU A 18 -8.38 11.51 -4.91
CA GLU A 18 -7.57 12.66 -4.47
C GLU A 18 -7.92 13.93 -5.27
N GLY A 19 -8.12 13.79 -6.60
CA GLY A 19 -8.53 14.92 -7.44
C GLY A 19 -9.92 15.45 -7.09
N ALA A 20 -10.87 14.59 -6.77
CA ALA A 20 -12.18 14.97 -6.29
C ALA A 20 -12.09 15.74 -4.95
N ALA A 21 -11.31 15.22 -4.00
CA ALA A 21 -11.07 15.89 -2.73
C ALA A 21 -10.41 17.28 -2.90
N ALA A 22 -9.45 17.40 -3.85
CA ALA A 22 -8.84 18.67 -4.21
C ALA A 22 -9.86 19.66 -4.81
N LEU A 23 -10.74 19.16 -5.69
CA LEU A 23 -11.79 19.98 -6.32
C LEU A 23 -12.77 20.55 -5.29
N ASP A 24 -13.23 19.70 -4.37
CA ASP A 24 -14.13 20.11 -3.28
C ASP A 24 -13.45 21.11 -2.34
N TYR A 25 -12.17 20.87 -2.03
CA TYR A 25 -11.37 21.77 -1.22
C TYR A 25 -11.23 23.16 -1.88
N VAL A 26 -10.84 23.22 -3.15
CA VAL A 26 -10.67 24.50 -3.85
C VAL A 26 -12.01 25.23 -3.98
N ARG A 27 -13.09 24.55 -4.33
CA ARG A 27 -14.42 25.16 -4.43
C ARG A 27 -14.92 25.76 -3.12
N SER A 28 -14.68 25.07 -2.01
CA SER A 28 -15.11 25.55 -0.69
C SER A 28 -14.28 26.71 -0.15
N HIS A 29 -12.98 26.78 -0.47
CA HIS A 29 -12.08 27.80 0.07
C HIS A 29 -11.80 28.94 -0.91
N ARG A 30 -12.02 28.72 -2.20
CA ARG A 30 -11.68 29.64 -3.30
C ARG A 30 -12.77 29.65 -4.40
N PRO A 31 -14.03 29.96 -4.08
CA PRO A 31 -15.16 29.81 -5.01
C PRO A 31 -15.01 30.59 -6.32
N GLU A 32 -14.31 31.72 -6.27
CA GLU A 32 -14.09 32.60 -7.45
C GLU A 32 -12.90 32.22 -8.30
N THR A 33 -12.13 31.17 -7.92
CA THR A 33 -10.92 30.78 -8.65
C THR A 33 -11.27 29.88 -9.84
N ALA A 34 -10.71 30.20 -11.02
CA ALA A 34 -10.86 29.35 -12.18
C ALA A 34 -10.15 28.01 -11.98
N ILE A 35 -10.91 26.91 -12.06
CA ILE A 35 -10.39 25.55 -11.89
C ILE A 35 -10.40 24.83 -13.22
N THR A 36 -9.26 24.23 -13.58
CA THR A 36 -9.13 23.33 -14.72
C THR A 36 -8.70 21.95 -14.24
N VAL A 37 -9.42 20.90 -14.61
CA VAL A 37 -9.01 19.52 -14.35
C VAL A 37 -8.17 19.01 -15.51
N LEU A 38 -6.99 18.49 -15.20
CA LEU A 38 -6.08 17.87 -16.16
C LEU A 38 -6.13 16.35 -15.98
N ASN A 39 -6.21 15.60 -17.08
CA ASN A 39 -6.15 14.14 -17.02
C ASN A 39 -5.36 13.58 -18.19
N ASP A 40 -4.63 12.48 -17.96
CA ASP A 40 -3.80 11.87 -19.01
C ASP A 40 -4.62 11.10 -20.05
N SER A 41 -5.75 10.55 -19.63
CA SER A 41 -6.65 9.73 -20.47
C SER A 41 -8.08 10.26 -20.45
N PRO A 42 -8.90 9.95 -21.46
CA PRO A 42 -10.32 10.29 -21.47
C PRO A 42 -11.03 9.81 -20.20
N LEU A 43 -11.96 10.61 -19.70
CA LEU A 43 -12.77 10.30 -18.53
C LEU A 43 -14.09 9.64 -18.95
N SER A 44 -14.61 8.75 -18.12
CA SER A 44 -15.97 8.20 -18.31
C SER A 44 -17.03 9.31 -18.16
N PRO A 45 -18.23 9.15 -18.76
CA PRO A 45 -19.31 10.12 -18.58
C PRO A 45 -19.67 10.40 -17.12
N SER A 46 -19.62 9.38 -16.25
CA SER A 46 -19.87 9.52 -14.83
C SER A 46 -18.77 10.31 -14.12
N ALA A 47 -17.51 10.10 -14.48
CA ALA A 47 -16.38 10.86 -13.94
C ALA A 47 -16.45 12.34 -14.37
N LEU A 48 -16.82 12.62 -15.63
CA LEU A 48 -17.02 14.01 -16.11
C LEU A 48 -18.19 14.70 -15.38
N ALA A 49 -19.29 13.99 -15.16
CA ALA A 49 -20.44 14.53 -14.43
C ALA A 49 -20.07 14.91 -12.98
N ALA A 50 -19.23 14.07 -12.33
CA ALA A 50 -18.74 14.31 -10.97
C ALA A 50 -17.85 15.57 -10.84
N LEU A 51 -17.29 16.08 -11.95
CA LEU A 51 -16.49 17.30 -11.95
C LEU A 51 -17.34 18.59 -11.94
N GLY A 52 -18.67 18.48 -12.02
CA GLY A 52 -19.59 19.60 -11.82
C GLY A 52 -19.32 20.80 -12.73
N GLY A 53 -19.08 20.56 -14.02
CA GLY A 53 -18.86 21.62 -15.02
C GLY A 53 -17.48 22.28 -15.02
N ALA A 54 -16.50 21.75 -14.28
CA ALA A 54 -15.12 22.23 -14.36
C ALA A 54 -14.57 22.02 -15.79
N ARG A 55 -13.75 22.97 -16.27
CA ARG A 55 -13.03 22.79 -17.53
C ARG A 55 -12.10 21.59 -17.44
N VAL A 56 -12.09 20.75 -18.47
CA VAL A 56 -11.24 19.55 -18.52
C VAL A 56 -10.32 19.63 -19.73
N LEU A 57 -9.02 19.37 -19.51
CA LEU A 57 -8.02 19.18 -20.58
C LEU A 57 -7.46 17.77 -20.49
N ILE A 58 -7.27 17.08 -21.62
CA ILE A 58 -6.92 15.67 -21.67
C ILE A 58 -5.65 15.47 -22.50
N GLY A 59 -4.77 14.57 -22.06
CA GLY A 59 -3.61 14.10 -22.81
C GLY A 59 -2.69 15.23 -23.27
N ALA A 60 -2.54 15.37 -24.58
CA ALA A 60 -1.64 16.36 -25.17
C ALA A 60 -2.02 17.81 -24.84
N GLU A 61 -3.30 18.14 -24.76
CA GLU A 61 -3.78 19.49 -24.39
C GLU A 61 -3.39 19.83 -22.95
N ALA A 62 -3.55 18.87 -22.02
CA ALA A 62 -3.14 19.04 -20.63
C ALA A 62 -1.61 19.26 -20.53
N ALA A 63 -0.82 18.44 -21.21
CA ALA A 63 0.64 18.56 -21.24
C ALA A 63 1.11 19.89 -21.84
N GLN A 64 0.44 20.38 -22.89
CA GLN A 64 0.73 21.66 -23.53
C GLN A 64 0.41 22.84 -22.59
N ALA A 65 -0.76 22.84 -21.96
CA ALA A 65 -1.16 23.87 -21.02
C ALA A 65 -0.21 23.96 -19.82
N LEU A 66 0.18 22.81 -19.25
CA LEU A 66 1.21 22.73 -18.20
C LEU A 66 2.54 23.31 -18.67
N SER A 67 3.04 22.84 -19.80
CA SER A 67 4.33 23.28 -20.36
C SER A 67 4.35 24.76 -20.70
N ALA A 68 3.19 25.35 -21.02
CA ALA A 68 3.04 26.77 -21.28
C ALA A 68 3.04 27.63 -20.01
N GLY A 69 2.94 27.02 -18.81
CA GLY A 69 2.85 27.77 -17.54
C GLY A 69 1.52 28.53 -17.37
N THR A 70 0.43 27.95 -17.85
CA THR A 70 -0.91 28.58 -17.86
C THR A 70 -1.52 28.70 -16.48
N PHE A 71 -1.02 27.94 -15.50
CA PHE A 71 -1.57 27.87 -14.16
C PHE A 71 -0.63 28.49 -13.13
N ASP A 72 -1.20 29.11 -12.09
CA ASP A 72 -0.41 29.58 -10.96
C ASP A 72 -0.04 28.42 -10.03
N VAL A 73 -1.01 27.50 -9.80
CA VAL A 73 -0.86 26.34 -8.92
C VAL A 73 -1.42 25.08 -9.57
N VAL A 74 -0.71 23.98 -9.43
CA VAL A 74 -1.16 22.64 -9.81
C VAL A 74 -1.24 21.74 -8.58
N ILE A 75 -2.46 21.27 -8.26
CA ILE A 75 -2.68 20.24 -7.25
C ILE A 75 -2.61 18.88 -7.93
N LYS A 76 -1.54 18.16 -7.66
CA LYS A 76 -1.20 16.91 -8.35
C LYS A 76 -1.72 15.70 -7.57
N SER A 77 -2.43 14.79 -8.25
CA SER A 77 -2.74 13.47 -7.70
C SER A 77 -1.49 12.58 -7.60
N PRO A 78 -1.44 11.62 -6.65
CA PRO A 78 -0.27 10.74 -6.46
C PRO A 78 0.13 9.97 -7.72
N GLY A 79 -0.82 9.52 -8.55
CA GLY A 79 -0.54 8.80 -9.79
C GLY A 79 0.29 9.57 -10.82
N VAL A 80 0.32 10.90 -10.72
CA VAL A 80 1.10 11.75 -11.63
C VAL A 80 2.53 11.91 -11.12
N SER A 81 3.51 11.48 -11.89
CA SER A 81 4.92 11.56 -11.49
C SER A 81 5.43 13.02 -11.48
N PRO A 82 6.11 13.48 -10.41
CA PRO A 82 6.72 14.80 -10.37
C PRO A 82 7.95 14.92 -11.27
N TYR A 83 8.42 13.82 -11.85
CA TYR A 83 9.62 13.74 -12.69
C TYR A 83 9.32 13.84 -14.18
N ARG A 84 8.08 14.12 -14.54
CA ARG A 84 7.66 14.29 -15.94
C ARG A 84 8.25 15.58 -16.54
N PRO A 85 8.65 15.56 -17.82
CA PRO A 85 9.25 16.73 -18.48
C PRO A 85 8.35 17.98 -18.46
N GLU A 86 7.03 17.82 -18.57
CA GLU A 86 6.06 18.92 -18.50
C GLU A 86 6.00 19.56 -17.10
N VAL A 87 6.21 18.79 -16.02
CA VAL A 87 6.29 19.31 -14.65
C VAL A 87 7.53 20.21 -14.50
N GLU A 88 8.67 19.75 -14.98
CA GLU A 88 9.90 20.54 -14.93
C GLU A 88 9.79 21.84 -15.74
N LYS A 89 9.20 21.78 -16.95
CA LYS A 89 8.96 22.96 -17.79
C LYS A 89 8.03 23.95 -17.09
N ALA A 90 6.94 23.48 -16.50
CA ALA A 90 6.00 24.32 -15.76
C ALA A 90 6.64 25.00 -14.54
N LYS A 91 7.42 24.24 -13.74
CA LYS A 91 8.18 24.80 -12.60
C LYS A 91 9.15 25.91 -13.00
N ARG A 92 9.87 25.73 -14.11
CA ARG A 92 10.77 26.77 -14.65
C ARG A 92 10.03 28.06 -15.06
N ARG A 93 8.72 27.99 -15.28
CA ARG A 93 7.84 29.13 -15.59
C ARG A 93 7.12 29.68 -14.38
N GLY A 94 7.47 29.23 -13.17
CA GLY A 94 6.92 29.74 -11.93
C GLY A 94 5.62 29.07 -11.48
N VAL A 95 5.20 27.96 -12.12
CA VAL A 95 4.03 27.20 -11.64
C VAL A 95 4.37 26.47 -10.35
N ASP A 96 3.60 26.70 -9.30
CA ASP A 96 3.73 25.96 -8.05
C ASP A 96 3.00 24.61 -8.11
N PHE A 97 3.59 23.58 -7.50
CA PHE A 97 3.02 22.24 -7.41
C PHE A 97 2.80 21.86 -5.96
N THR A 98 1.62 21.37 -5.67
CA THR A 98 1.25 20.84 -4.37
C THR A 98 0.45 19.53 -4.53
N SER A 99 0.07 18.90 -3.41
CA SER A 99 -0.75 17.70 -3.36
C SER A 99 -1.79 17.81 -2.25
N VAL A 100 -2.79 16.95 -2.28
CA VAL A 100 -3.81 16.84 -1.22
C VAL A 100 -3.16 16.62 0.15
N THR A 101 -2.10 15.81 0.20
CA THR A 101 -1.36 15.55 1.44
C THR A 101 -0.67 16.82 1.96
N ASN A 102 0.00 17.58 1.09
CA ASN A 102 0.64 18.83 1.49
C ASN A 102 -0.38 19.87 1.97
N LEU A 103 -1.48 20.04 1.22
CA LEU A 103 -2.56 20.96 1.61
C LEU A 103 -3.13 20.59 2.99
N TRP A 104 -3.29 19.28 3.26
CA TRP A 104 -3.76 18.84 4.57
C TRP A 104 -2.78 19.22 5.70
N PHE A 105 -1.47 19.03 5.51
CA PHE A 105 -0.48 19.44 6.50
C PHE A 105 -0.50 20.96 6.73
N GLU A 106 -0.65 21.74 5.68
CA GLU A 106 -0.71 23.21 5.74
C GLU A 106 -1.95 23.71 6.47
N GLU A 107 -3.10 23.04 6.34
CA GLU A 107 -4.33 23.32 7.10
C GLU A 107 -4.23 22.84 8.56
N ASN A 108 -3.38 21.85 8.85
CA ASN A 108 -3.28 21.22 10.17
C ASN A 108 -1.86 21.30 10.76
N PRO A 109 -1.24 22.49 10.88
CA PRO A 109 0.17 22.64 11.26
C PRO A 109 0.49 22.20 12.69
N LYS A 110 -0.53 22.01 13.53
CA LYS A 110 -0.39 21.58 14.94
C LYS A 110 -0.79 20.12 15.16
N ALA A 111 -1.20 19.40 14.12
CA ALA A 111 -1.63 18.02 14.26
C ALA A 111 -0.47 17.12 14.69
N LYS A 112 -0.71 16.25 15.67
CA LYS A 112 0.22 15.17 16.02
C LYS A 112 0.07 14.07 14.98
N THR A 113 1.04 13.94 14.10
CA THR A 113 0.96 13.07 12.92
C THR A 113 1.86 11.86 13.06
N ILE A 114 1.33 10.68 12.71
CA ILE A 114 2.07 9.43 12.62
C ILE A 114 1.97 8.97 11.18
N ALA A 115 3.00 9.24 10.38
CA ALA A 115 3.00 8.90 8.96
C ALA A 115 3.72 7.58 8.72
N VAL A 116 3.02 6.63 8.08
CA VAL A 116 3.50 5.28 7.83
C VAL A 116 3.74 5.08 6.33
N THR A 117 4.98 4.75 5.97
CA THR A 117 5.35 4.34 4.62
C THR A 117 6.18 3.05 4.62
N GLY A 118 6.56 2.60 3.46
CA GLY A 118 7.32 1.37 3.21
C GLY A 118 6.85 0.69 1.93
N THR A 119 7.56 -0.30 1.46
CA THR A 119 7.09 -1.07 0.30
C THR A 119 5.91 -1.93 0.72
N LYS A 120 6.03 -2.71 1.78
CA LYS A 120 4.99 -3.57 2.38
C LYS A 120 4.78 -3.23 3.85
N GLY A 121 3.64 -3.62 4.41
CA GLY A 121 3.31 -3.44 5.83
C GLY A 121 2.61 -2.12 6.18
N LYS A 122 2.55 -1.13 5.29
CA LYS A 122 1.94 0.19 5.55
C LYS A 122 0.53 0.11 6.16
N THR A 123 -0.40 -0.51 5.45
CA THR A 123 -1.82 -0.58 5.83
C THR A 123 -1.99 -1.32 7.16
N THR A 124 -1.30 -2.46 7.34
CA THR A 124 -1.37 -3.21 8.60
C THR A 124 -0.84 -2.37 9.75
N THR A 125 0.35 -1.78 9.61
CA THR A 125 0.98 -0.99 10.68
C THR A 125 0.16 0.25 11.02
N SER A 126 -0.32 1.00 10.01
CA SER A 126 -1.15 2.19 10.25
C SER A 126 -2.49 1.84 10.90
N SER A 127 -3.13 0.75 10.47
CA SER A 127 -4.38 0.27 11.07
C SER A 127 -4.19 -0.20 12.51
N LEU A 128 -3.08 -0.91 12.82
CA LEU A 128 -2.74 -1.32 14.18
C LEU A 128 -2.51 -0.12 15.09
N ILE A 129 -1.70 0.85 14.67
CA ILE A 129 -1.45 2.07 15.44
C ILE A 129 -2.77 2.80 15.70
N HIS A 130 -3.57 3.04 14.67
CA HIS A 130 -4.85 3.71 14.80
C HIS A 130 -5.80 2.98 15.79
N HIS A 131 -5.92 1.66 15.63
CA HIS A 131 -6.76 0.84 16.50
C HIS A 131 -6.31 0.95 17.96
N MET A 132 -5.03 0.77 18.25
CA MET A 132 -4.46 0.85 19.60
C MET A 132 -4.68 2.23 20.24
N LEU A 133 -4.46 3.32 19.49
CA LEU A 133 -4.73 4.68 19.97
C LEU A 133 -6.20 4.86 20.33
N ARG A 134 -7.12 4.45 19.45
CA ARG A 134 -8.56 4.55 19.68
C ARG A 134 -9.00 3.74 20.91
N LYS A 135 -8.47 2.52 21.08
CA LYS A 135 -8.77 1.65 22.23
C LYS A 135 -8.17 2.16 23.54
N ALA A 136 -7.08 2.88 23.47
CA ALA A 136 -6.51 3.60 24.63
C ALA A 136 -7.31 4.87 25.00
N GLY A 137 -8.40 5.17 24.29
CA GLY A 137 -9.25 6.35 24.56
C GLY A 137 -8.74 7.64 23.92
N LEU A 138 -7.70 7.59 23.08
CA LEU A 138 -7.18 8.76 22.38
C LEU A 138 -8.02 9.06 21.14
N ASP A 139 -8.20 10.34 20.85
CA ASP A 139 -8.89 10.77 19.63
C ASP A 139 -7.95 10.68 18.44
N ALA A 140 -8.10 9.62 17.63
CA ALA A 140 -7.25 9.33 16.49
C ALA A 140 -8.06 9.06 15.22
N SER A 141 -7.53 9.48 14.07
CA SER A 141 -8.05 9.19 12.74
C SER A 141 -7.02 8.46 11.87
N LEU A 142 -7.50 7.76 10.85
CA LEU A 142 -6.67 7.09 9.84
C LEU A 142 -7.07 7.58 8.45
N VAL A 143 -6.12 8.15 7.72
CA VAL A 143 -6.32 8.74 6.38
C VAL A 143 -5.16 8.41 5.44
N GLY A 144 -5.33 8.67 4.15
CA GLY A 144 -4.29 8.59 3.14
C GLY A 144 -4.49 7.45 2.15
N ASN A 145 -3.40 6.79 1.75
CA ASN A 145 -3.34 5.86 0.61
C ASN A 145 -4.33 4.68 0.67
N GLY A 146 -4.52 4.10 1.84
CA GLY A 146 -5.37 2.90 2.05
C GLY A 146 -6.86 3.21 2.27
N GLY A 147 -7.29 4.48 2.18
CA GLY A 147 -8.67 4.80 2.57
C GLY A 147 -9.16 6.16 2.12
N VAL A 148 -9.46 7.00 3.08
CA VAL A 148 -10.04 8.33 2.89
C VAL A 148 -8.94 9.35 2.59
N PRO A 149 -9.02 10.16 1.51
CA PRO A 149 -8.08 11.25 1.27
C PRO A 149 -8.00 12.22 2.46
N ALA A 150 -6.79 12.66 2.82
CA ALA A 150 -6.59 13.45 4.03
C ALA A 150 -7.47 14.72 4.09
N LEU A 151 -7.63 15.44 2.97
CA LEU A 151 -8.47 16.66 2.90
C LEU A 151 -9.97 16.43 3.08
N THR A 152 -10.47 15.20 3.00
CA THR A 152 -11.89 14.92 3.27
C THR A 152 -12.20 14.84 4.76
N GLN A 153 -11.19 14.82 5.61
CA GLN A 153 -11.32 14.87 7.05
C GLN A 153 -11.70 16.29 7.50
N LYS A 154 -12.96 16.46 7.95
CA LYS A 154 -13.50 17.77 8.33
C LYS A 154 -13.25 18.16 9.79
N THR A 155 -12.92 17.20 10.64
CA THR A 155 -12.68 17.42 12.07
C THR A 155 -11.20 17.20 12.40
N ALA A 156 -10.64 18.10 13.21
CA ALA A 156 -9.31 17.90 13.78
C ALA A 156 -9.39 16.80 14.85
N HIS A 157 -8.40 15.91 14.85
CA HIS A 157 -8.19 14.87 15.84
C HIS A 157 -6.90 15.12 16.60
N GLU A 158 -6.77 14.58 17.81
CA GLU A 158 -5.53 14.69 18.58
C GLU A 158 -4.37 14.03 17.83
N PHE A 159 -4.62 12.85 17.26
CA PHE A 159 -3.66 12.13 16.43
C PHE A 159 -4.23 11.88 15.03
N THR A 160 -3.39 12.06 14.03
CA THR A 160 -3.73 11.64 12.65
C THR A 160 -2.69 10.64 12.17
N VAL A 161 -3.12 9.41 11.96
CA VAL A 161 -2.31 8.36 11.33
C VAL A 161 -2.47 8.49 9.81
N LEU A 162 -1.35 8.72 9.10
CA LEU A 162 -1.34 8.87 7.64
C LEU A 162 -0.66 7.64 7.01
N GLU A 163 -1.39 6.86 6.23
CA GLU A 163 -0.74 5.90 5.34
C GLU A 163 -0.28 6.61 4.07
N LEU A 164 1.02 6.62 3.79
CA LEU A 164 1.59 7.30 2.62
C LEU A 164 2.28 6.32 1.67
N SER A 165 1.87 6.37 0.39
CA SER A 165 2.57 5.69 -0.71
C SER A 165 3.87 6.39 -1.07
N SER A 166 4.74 5.74 -1.87
CA SER A 166 5.93 6.39 -2.43
C SER A 166 5.58 7.57 -3.35
N TYR A 167 4.41 7.53 -3.99
CA TYR A 167 3.91 8.61 -4.83
C TYR A 167 3.55 9.86 -4.04
N GLN A 168 3.05 9.69 -2.80
CA GLN A 168 2.72 10.79 -1.91
C GLN A 168 3.95 11.33 -1.18
N THR A 169 4.92 10.46 -0.84
CA THR A 169 6.16 10.91 -0.19
C THR A 169 7.12 11.60 -1.15
N ALA A 170 7.06 11.32 -2.46
CA ALA A 170 7.97 11.87 -3.48
C ALA A 170 8.00 13.42 -3.52
N ASP A 171 6.86 14.05 -3.30
CA ASP A 171 6.73 15.51 -3.30
C ASP A 171 6.21 16.09 -1.96
N LEU A 172 6.29 15.30 -0.89
CA LEU A 172 5.92 15.74 0.45
C LEU A 172 6.82 16.90 0.90
N LYS A 173 6.21 17.99 1.36
CA LYS A 173 6.90 19.21 1.81
C LYS A 173 6.96 19.32 3.34
N HIS A 174 6.13 18.59 4.05
CA HIS A 174 5.92 18.72 5.51
C HIS A 174 6.34 17.45 6.24
N ALA A 175 7.06 17.63 7.32
CA ALA A 175 7.52 16.52 8.17
C ALA A 175 6.41 16.10 9.14
N PRO A 176 6.19 14.78 9.37
CA PRO A 176 5.31 14.31 10.41
C PRO A 176 5.99 14.40 11.80
N THR A 177 5.18 14.28 12.87
CA THR A 177 5.72 14.14 14.24
C THR A 177 6.47 12.82 14.39
N ILE A 178 5.88 11.73 13.90
CA ILE A 178 6.47 10.39 13.88
C ILE A 178 6.42 9.87 12.46
N ALA A 179 7.56 9.42 11.93
CA ALA A 179 7.69 8.70 10.68
C ALA A 179 7.89 7.22 10.96
N VAL A 180 7.12 6.35 10.30
CA VAL A 180 7.29 4.90 10.37
C VAL A 180 7.65 4.39 8.99
N ILE A 181 8.82 3.75 8.84
CA ILE A 181 9.24 3.12 7.58
C ILE A 181 9.40 1.63 7.81
N THR A 182 8.53 0.83 7.15
CA THR A 182 8.40 -0.60 7.46
C THR A 182 9.40 -1.47 6.71
N SER A 183 9.57 -1.25 5.39
CA SER A 183 10.45 -2.07 4.54
C SER A 183 10.76 -1.38 3.22
N LEU A 184 11.88 -1.75 2.58
CA LEU A 184 12.28 -1.28 1.26
C LEU A 184 12.60 -2.44 0.32
N TYR A 185 11.75 -2.67 -0.67
CA TYR A 185 11.96 -3.59 -1.80
C TYR A 185 11.78 -2.84 -3.12
N PRO A 186 12.44 -3.22 -4.22
CA PRO A 186 12.24 -2.57 -5.52
C PRO A 186 10.79 -2.68 -6.00
N GLU A 187 10.14 -1.55 -6.23
CA GLU A 187 8.77 -1.47 -6.76
C GLU A 187 8.61 -0.13 -7.47
N HIS A 188 7.64 0.00 -8.38
CA HIS A 188 7.27 1.27 -9.04
C HIS A 188 8.41 2.04 -9.73
N ALA A 189 9.51 1.39 -10.11
CA ALA A 189 10.68 2.03 -10.70
C ALA A 189 10.37 2.91 -11.94
N PRO A 190 9.48 2.53 -12.87
CA PRO A 190 9.15 3.37 -14.03
C PRO A 190 8.54 4.72 -13.64
N TRP A 191 7.68 4.77 -12.63
CA TRP A 191 7.05 6.01 -12.18
C TRP A 191 8.06 6.96 -11.51
N HIS A 192 9.00 6.41 -10.75
CA HIS A 192 10.05 7.18 -10.05
C HIS A 192 11.24 7.51 -10.97
N GLY A 193 11.36 6.82 -12.12
CA GLY A 193 12.54 6.93 -13.00
C GLY A 193 13.77 6.19 -12.46
N GLY A 194 13.54 5.10 -11.71
CA GLY A 194 14.57 4.19 -11.19
C GLY A 194 14.33 3.75 -9.75
N VAL A 195 14.94 2.61 -9.37
CA VAL A 195 14.79 2.00 -8.04
C VAL A 195 15.37 2.89 -6.94
N GLU A 196 16.55 3.47 -7.16
CA GLU A 196 17.19 4.34 -6.17
C GLU A 196 16.35 5.58 -5.85
N ARG A 197 15.72 6.16 -6.87
CA ARG A 197 14.83 7.30 -6.66
C ARG A 197 13.56 6.88 -5.90
N TYR A 198 13.01 5.70 -6.19
CA TYR A 198 11.91 5.14 -5.42
C TYR A 198 12.25 4.99 -3.92
N PHE A 199 13.45 4.47 -3.60
CA PHE A 199 13.89 4.40 -2.21
C PHE A 199 14.04 5.79 -1.59
N ASN A 200 14.70 6.71 -2.27
CA ASN A 200 14.88 8.09 -1.80
C ASN A 200 13.55 8.81 -1.56
N ASP A 201 12.56 8.59 -2.42
CA ASP A 201 11.22 9.16 -2.27
C ASP A 201 10.52 8.65 -0.99
N LYS A 202 10.69 7.37 -0.63
CA LYS A 202 10.18 6.84 0.65
C LYS A 202 10.96 7.34 1.84
N LEU A 203 12.29 7.34 1.76
CA LEU A 203 13.17 7.82 2.82
C LEU A 203 12.98 9.31 3.11
N ARG A 204 12.47 10.07 2.13
CA ARG A 204 12.13 11.49 2.28
C ARG A 204 11.26 11.75 3.50
N LEU A 205 10.31 10.87 3.82
CA LEU A 205 9.43 11.01 4.98
C LEU A 205 10.18 11.29 6.29
N ALA A 206 11.32 10.63 6.50
CA ALA A 206 12.16 10.83 7.68
C ALA A 206 13.25 11.90 7.49
N ARG A 207 13.54 12.30 6.25
CA ARG A 207 14.61 13.24 5.91
C ARG A 207 14.16 14.71 5.84
N LEU A 208 12.84 14.96 5.91
CA LEU A 208 12.29 16.32 5.85
C LEU A 208 12.65 17.17 7.08
N ASP A 209 12.73 16.56 8.27
CA ASP A 209 13.14 17.22 9.50
C ASP A 209 13.83 16.18 10.41
N GLU A 210 15.01 16.51 10.92
CA GLU A 210 15.76 15.65 11.86
C GLU A 210 15.07 15.52 13.22
N LYS A 211 14.18 16.44 13.58
CA LYS A 211 13.36 16.39 14.80
C LYS A 211 12.26 15.34 14.72
N THR A 212 11.84 14.93 13.52
CA THR A 212 10.88 13.84 13.35
C THR A 212 11.40 12.57 14.02
N LEU A 213 10.63 11.97 14.92
CA LEU A 213 10.95 10.63 15.42
C LEU A 213 10.81 9.62 14.28
N LEU A 214 11.85 8.85 14.03
CA LEU A 214 11.79 7.75 13.08
C LEU A 214 11.63 6.42 13.83
N VAL A 215 10.62 5.64 13.42
CA VAL A 215 10.47 4.22 13.80
C VAL A 215 10.74 3.37 12.57
N THR A 216 11.74 2.49 12.62
CA THR A 216 12.16 1.75 11.43
C THR A 216 12.73 0.36 11.74
N ASN A 217 12.92 -0.46 10.71
CA ASN A 217 13.22 -1.88 10.80
C ASN A 217 14.73 -2.15 10.79
N ARG A 218 15.29 -2.64 11.88
CA ARG A 218 16.70 -3.04 11.99
C ARG A 218 17.05 -4.25 11.13
N ALA A 219 16.07 -5.08 10.78
CA ALA A 219 16.29 -6.23 9.92
C ALA A 219 16.33 -5.89 8.41
N ASP A 220 16.03 -4.65 8.02
CA ASP A 220 16.16 -4.21 6.62
C ASP A 220 17.52 -3.51 6.41
N PRO A 221 18.45 -4.11 5.61
CA PRO A 221 19.79 -3.57 5.42
C PRO A 221 19.81 -2.16 4.81
N ARG A 222 18.85 -1.84 3.93
CA ARG A 222 18.77 -0.52 3.28
C ARG A 222 18.34 0.57 4.26
N LEU A 223 17.44 0.23 5.20
CA LEU A 223 17.06 1.15 6.28
C LEU A 223 18.20 1.36 7.26
N CYS A 224 18.97 0.30 7.56
CA CYS A 224 20.19 0.43 8.36
C CYS A 224 21.21 1.34 7.69
N GLU A 225 21.51 1.13 6.42
CA GLU A 225 22.43 1.99 5.66
C GLU A 225 21.97 3.46 5.65
N ALA A 226 20.66 3.69 5.48
CA ALA A 226 20.10 5.02 5.38
C ALA A 226 20.08 5.81 6.69
N PHE A 227 19.98 5.14 7.86
CA PHE A 227 19.60 5.78 9.12
C PHE A 227 20.38 5.33 10.36
N THR A 228 21.47 4.53 10.24
CA THR A 228 22.25 4.06 11.40
C THR A 228 22.69 5.20 12.30
N ASP A 229 23.14 6.32 11.74
CA ASP A 229 23.67 7.47 12.48
C ASP A 229 22.62 8.59 12.69
N ARG A 230 21.35 8.34 12.31
CA ARG A 230 20.32 9.35 12.45
C ARG A 230 19.86 9.47 13.91
N PRO A 231 19.90 10.66 14.51
CA PRO A 231 19.33 10.89 15.83
C PRO A 231 17.81 10.66 15.80
N ASN A 232 17.19 10.57 16.97
CA ASN A 232 15.74 10.36 17.12
C ASN A 232 15.20 9.17 16.32
N THR A 233 15.92 8.04 16.36
CA THR A 233 15.52 6.80 15.67
C THR A 233 15.26 5.70 16.70
N LEU A 234 14.09 5.11 16.63
CA LEU A 234 13.72 3.89 17.35
C LEU A 234 13.72 2.73 16.37
N TRP A 235 14.43 1.68 16.71
CA TRP A 235 14.56 0.49 15.89
C TRP A 235 13.68 -0.63 16.45
N TYR A 236 12.73 -1.14 15.65
CA TYR A 236 12.16 -2.45 15.90
C TYR A 236 12.97 -3.53 15.16
N ASN A 237 12.78 -4.78 15.51
CA ASN A 237 13.67 -5.88 15.14
C ASN A 237 15.12 -5.65 15.59
N ASP A 238 15.29 -4.88 16.66
CA ASP A 238 16.57 -4.68 17.31
C ASP A 238 16.60 -5.39 18.68
N ARG A 239 17.82 -5.58 19.21
CA ARG A 239 18.07 -6.33 20.44
C ARG A 239 17.30 -5.81 21.64
N ASP A 240 17.17 -4.49 21.76
CA ASP A 240 16.58 -3.83 22.94
C ASP A 240 15.10 -3.42 22.71
N GLY A 241 14.62 -3.52 21.47
CA GLY A 241 13.27 -3.17 21.06
C GLY A 241 12.31 -4.37 20.96
N PHE A 242 11.16 -4.13 20.35
CA PHE A 242 10.30 -5.22 19.86
C PHE A 242 10.96 -5.89 18.66
N ARG A 243 11.12 -7.21 18.71
CA ARG A 243 11.76 -7.97 17.64
C ARG A 243 11.07 -9.30 17.38
N VAL A 244 11.16 -9.75 16.15
CA VAL A 244 10.67 -11.06 15.72
C VAL A 244 11.86 -12.02 15.59
N ALA A 245 11.76 -13.17 16.23
CA ALA A 245 12.70 -14.28 16.08
C ALA A 245 11.94 -15.60 16.24
N ASP A 246 12.26 -16.60 15.44
CA ASP A 246 11.66 -17.95 15.50
C ASP A 246 10.12 -17.91 15.52
N ASP A 247 9.52 -17.08 14.65
CA ASP A 247 8.08 -16.84 14.56
C ASP A 247 7.40 -16.38 15.86
N ALA A 248 8.19 -15.82 16.79
CA ALA A 248 7.71 -15.24 18.05
C ALA A 248 8.11 -13.77 18.19
N LEU A 249 7.34 -13.03 18.99
CA LEU A 249 7.61 -11.64 19.32
C LEU A 249 8.31 -11.55 20.68
N PHE A 250 9.31 -10.69 20.76
CA PHE A 250 10.08 -10.40 21.97
C PHE A 250 10.07 -8.90 22.24
N ARG A 251 10.20 -8.53 23.53
CA ARG A 251 10.56 -7.19 23.97
C ARG A 251 11.91 -7.30 24.69
N GLY A 252 12.98 -6.81 24.07
CA GLY A 252 14.35 -7.08 24.51
C GLY A 252 14.66 -8.58 24.45
N ALA A 253 15.11 -9.15 25.58
CA ALA A 253 15.37 -10.58 25.71
C ALA A 253 14.12 -11.40 26.10
N ALA A 254 13.05 -10.77 26.58
CA ALA A 254 11.88 -11.46 27.09
C ALA A 254 10.86 -11.75 25.99
N PRO A 255 10.24 -12.95 25.95
CA PRO A 255 9.10 -13.20 25.09
C PRO A 255 7.95 -12.24 25.38
N PHE A 256 7.33 -11.71 24.33
CA PHE A 256 6.15 -10.85 24.42
C PHE A 256 4.93 -11.61 23.93
N ALA A 257 4.02 -11.94 24.84
CA ALA A 257 2.80 -12.66 24.52
C ALA A 257 1.87 -11.79 23.65
N HIS A 258 1.33 -12.38 22.59
CA HIS A 258 0.42 -11.71 21.65
C HIS A 258 -0.78 -12.58 21.23
N PRO A 259 -1.53 -13.16 22.25
CA PRO A 259 -2.61 -14.09 21.96
C PRO A 259 -3.81 -13.46 21.25
N HIS A 260 -3.95 -12.13 21.29
CA HIS A 260 -5.07 -11.42 20.67
C HIS A 260 -4.74 -10.89 19.28
N PHE A 261 -3.49 -11.01 18.83
CA PHE A 261 -3.10 -10.55 17.49
C PHE A 261 -3.59 -11.53 16.41
N PRO A 262 -4.53 -11.11 15.54
CA PRO A 262 -5.24 -12.05 14.67
C PRO A 262 -4.49 -12.41 13.39
N LEU A 263 -3.41 -11.67 13.05
CA LEU A 263 -2.68 -11.87 11.80
C LEU A 263 -1.53 -12.84 11.97
N LYS A 264 -1.37 -13.77 11.02
CA LYS A 264 -0.32 -14.79 11.02
C LYS A 264 0.93 -14.33 10.26
N GLY A 265 2.06 -14.98 10.57
CA GLY A 265 3.33 -14.86 9.86
C GLY A 265 4.27 -13.80 10.41
N ALA A 266 5.58 -14.08 10.30
CA ALA A 266 6.65 -13.22 10.83
C ALA A 266 6.59 -11.78 10.31
N HIS A 267 6.16 -11.56 9.05
CA HIS A 267 6.00 -10.22 8.49
C HIS A 267 4.89 -9.41 9.18
N ASN A 268 3.82 -10.06 9.64
CA ASN A 268 2.76 -9.40 10.42
C ASN A 268 3.19 -9.16 11.86
N LEU A 269 3.99 -10.07 12.45
CA LEU A 269 4.64 -9.80 13.74
C LEU A 269 5.59 -8.60 13.67
N ALA A 270 6.32 -8.41 12.55
CA ALA A 270 7.13 -7.23 12.34
C ALA A 270 6.29 -5.94 12.22
N ASN A 271 5.11 -6.00 11.59
CA ASN A 271 4.16 -4.88 11.57
C ASN A 271 3.63 -4.56 12.99
N LEU A 272 3.36 -5.60 13.79
CA LEU A 272 2.98 -5.45 15.20
C LEU A 272 4.12 -4.84 16.01
N ALA A 273 5.36 -5.32 15.84
CA ALA A 273 6.55 -4.76 16.50
C ALA A 273 6.70 -3.25 16.22
N ALA A 274 6.54 -2.84 14.96
CA ALA A 274 6.55 -1.43 14.58
C ALA A 274 5.44 -0.62 15.29
N ALA A 275 4.21 -1.14 15.32
CA ALA A 275 3.08 -0.48 15.97
C ALA A 275 3.27 -0.37 17.49
N LEU A 276 3.73 -1.46 18.15
CA LEU A 276 4.02 -1.47 19.58
C LEU A 276 5.14 -0.49 19.95
N THR A 277 6.17 -0.37 19.10
CA THR A 277 7.25 0.63 19.30
C THR A 277 6.70 2.06 19.28
N VAL A 278 5.75 2.36 18.39
CA VAL A 278 5.10 3.68 18.32
C VAL A 278 4.27 3.94 19.58
N VAL A 279 3.39 3.02 19.97
CA VAL A 279 2.49 3.24 21.12
C VAL A 279 3.23 3.27 22.45
N GLU A 280 4.29 2.47 22.60
CA GLU A 280 5.18 2.53 23.78
C GLU A 280 5.88 3.89 23.88
N HIS A 281 6.38 4.44 22.76
CA HIS A 281 6.97 5.79 22.74
C HIS A 281 5.95 6.87 23.15
N LEU A 282 4.68 6.68 22.81
CA LEU A 282 3.59 7.58 23.23
C LEU A 282 3.18 7.39 24.70
N GLY A 283 3.84 6.51 25.44
CA GLY A 283 3.57 6.26 26.86
C GLY A 283 2.41 5.30 27.13
N LEU A 284 1.92 4.59 26.12
CA LEU A 284 0.88 3.57 26.28
C LEU A 284 1.50 2.23 26.71
N ASP A 285 0.76 1.44 27.51
CA ASP A 285 1.17 0.09 27.87
C ASP A 285 1.03 -0.87 26.67
N PRO A 286 2.14 -1.43 26.14
CA PRO A 286 2.10 -2.34 25.00
C PRO A 286 1.24 -3.59 25.24
N THR A 287 1.16 -4.08 26.49
CA THR A 287 0.36 -5.26 26.83
C THR A 287 -1.14 -4.95 26.78
N ALA A 288 -1.55 -3.76 27.22
CA ALA A 288 -2.93 -3.31 27.10
C ALA A 288 -3.29 -3.06 25.62
N CYS A 289 -2.38 -2.49 24.85
CA CYS A 289 -2.53 -2.31 23.41
C CYS A 289 -2.68 -3.64 22.67
N GLU A 290 -1.88 -4.66 22.99
CA GLU A 290 -2.01 -5.99 22.40
C GLU A 290 -3.37 -6.62 22.74
N ARG A 291 -3.80 -6.56 24.00
CA ARG A 291 -5.12 -7.06 24.41
C ARG A 291 -6.27 -6.42 23.64
N SER A 292 -6.13 -5.17 23.25
CA SER A 292 -7.14 -4.48 22.45
C SER A 292 -7.32 -5.04 21.05
N LEU A 293 -6.38 -5.87 20.56
CA LEU A 293 -6.44 -6.47 19.24
C LEU A 293 -7.43 -7.64 19.11
N ALA A 294 -8.05 -8.05 20.20
CA ALA A 294 -9.09 -9.10 20.19
C ALA A 294 -10.27 -8.78 19.25
N ASP A 295 -10.56 -7.50 19.03
CA ASP A 295 -11.58 -7.02 18.10
C ASP A 295 -11.00 -6.20 16.93
N PHE A 296 -9.70 -6.38 16.64
CA PHE A 296 -9.05 -5.73 15.50
C PHE A 296 -9.63 -6.27 14.19
N ALA A 297 -10.23 -5.37 13.40
CA ALA A 297 -10.71 -5.70 12.07
C ALA A 297 -9.52 -5.85 11.11
N ILE A 298 -9.27 -7.08 10.67
CA ILE A 298 -8.22 -7.37 9.68
C ILE A 298 -8.55 -6.61 8.39
N PRO A 299 -7.60 -5.85 7.81
CA PRO A 299 -7.80 -5.28 6.50
C PRO A 299 -8.17 -6.36 5.48
N PRO A 300 -9.22 -6.17 4.67
CA PRO A 300 -9.71 -7.20 3.78
C PRO A 300 -8.66 -7.61 2.74
N HIS A 301 -8.79 -8.83 2.23
CA HIS A 301 -7.92 -9.39 1.17
C HIS A 301 -6.44 -9.50 1.56
N ARG A 302 -6.17 -9.68 2.87
CA ARG A 302 -4.83 -9.88 3.45
C ARG A 302 -4.84 -11.15 4.27
N LEU A 303 -4.41 -12.26 3.67
CA LEU A 303 -4.44 -13.60 4.28
C LEU A 303 -5.81 -13.92 4.90
N SER A 304 -6.90 -13.47 4.26
CA SER A 304 -8.26 -13.70 4.74
C SER A 304 -8.65 -15.15 4.52
N GLU A 305 -8.84 -15.89 5.61
CA GLU A 305 -9.09 -17.33 5.61
C GLU A 305 -10.60 -17.65 5.59
N PHE A 306 -10.99 -18.61 4.77
CA PHE A 306 -12.31 -19.24 4.79
C PHE A 306 -12.19 -20.70 4.32
N SER A 307 -13.18 -21.53 4.62
CA SER A 307 -13.17 -22.95 4.25
C SER A 307 -14.28 -23.29 3.26
N VAL A 308 -13.95 -24.14 2.29
CA VAL A 308 -14.90 -24.71 1.32
C VAL A 308 -14.66 -26.21 1.22
N ASP A 309 -15.63 -27.03 1.58
CA ASP A 309 -15.56 -28.51 1.57
C ASP A 309 -14.31 -29.13 2.21
N GLY A 310 -13.81 -28.46 3.26
CA GLY A 310 -12.60 -28.88 3.98
C GLY A 310 -11.27 -28.40 3.37
N VAL A 311 -11.33 -27.67 2.25
CA VAL A 311 -10.17 -26.94 1.69
C VAL A 311 -10.09 -25.57 2.38
N LEU A 312 -8.88 -25.22 2.85
CA LEU A 312 -8.60 -23.87 3.35
C LEU A 312 -8.36 -22.94 2.16
N CYS A 313 -9.24 -21.98 1.95
CA CYS A 313 -9.07 -20.93 0.95
C CYS A 313 -8.52 -19.67 1.63
N VAL A 314 -7.48 -19.08 1.04
CA VAL A 314 -6.84 -17.87 1.56
C VAL A 314 -6.82 -16.80 0.48
N ASP A 315 -7.49 -15.69 0.77
CA ASP A 315 -7.49 -14.49 -0.07
C ASP A 315 -6.39 -13.53 0.40
N ASP A 316 -5.33 -13.44 -0.39
CA ASP A 316 -4.22 -12.51 -0.25
C ASP A 316 -4.09 -11.65 -1.52
N SER A 317 -5.23 -11.25 -2.08
CA SER A 317 -5.32 -10.48 -3.33
C SER A 317 -4.53 -9.16 -3.31
N ILE A 318 -4.26 -8.60 -2.13
CA ILE A 318 -3.46 -7.38 -1.97
C ILE A 318 -1.96 -7.58 -2.29
N SER A 319 -1.49 -8.83 -2.40
CA SER A 319 -0.09 -9.15 -2.68
C SER A 319 0.27 -8.88 -4.14
N THR A 320 0.98 -7.76 -4.37
CA THR A 320 1.32 -7.24 -5.71
C THR A 320 2.79 -7.48 -6.10
N ILE A 321 3.57 -8.14 -5.24
CA ILE A 321 4.98 -8.48 -5.52
C ILE A 321 5.31 -9.90 -5.03
N PRO A 322 6.31 -10.56 -5.63
CA PRO A 322 6.71 -11.93 -5.28
C PRO A 322 7.10 -12.14 -3.83
N GLU A 323 7.73 -11.17 -3.19
CA GLU A 323 8.13 -11.23 -1.78
C GLU A 323 6.92 -11.33 -0.83
N ALA A 324 5.80 -10.69 -1.18
CA ALA A 324 4.57 -10.80 -0.40
C ALA A 324 3.96 -12.21 -0.52
N THR A 325 3.93 -12.77 -1.73
CA THR A 325 3.50 -14.16 -1.98
C THR A 325 4.39 -15.16 -1.26
N LEU A 326 5.70 -14.94 -1.28
CA LEU A 326 6.66 -15.78 -0.53
C LEU A 326 6.37 -15.73 0.99
N ALA A 327 6.08 -14.56 1.54
CA ALA A 327 5.69 -14.41 2.94
C ALA A 327 4.38 -15.14 3.26
N ALA A 328 3.38 -15.06 2.36
CA ALA A 328 2.13 -15.80 2.48
C ALA A 328 2.37 -17.33 2.50
N LEU A 329 3.16 -17.84 1.56
CA LEU A 329 3.51 -19.27 1.50
C LEU A 329 4.24 -19.75 2.77
N LYS A 330 5.16 -18.97 3.30
CA LYS A 330 5.86 -19.27 4.57
C LYS A 330 4.89 -19.32 5.75
N THR A 331 3.87 -18.45 5.77
CA THR A 331 2.85 -18.44 6.83
C THR A 331 2.04 -19.74 6.89
N PHE A 332 1.83 -20.40 5.76
CA PHE A 332 1.09 -21.67 5.65
C PHE A 332 2.01 -22.87 5.36
N ALA A 333 3.28 -22.77 5.72
CA ALA A 333 4.24 -23.84 5.51
C ALA A 333 3.78 -25.17 6.10
N GLY A 334 4.02 -26.28 5.39
CA GLY A 334 3.65 -27.64 5.83
C GLY A 334 2.29 -28.13 5.31
N ARG A 335 1.47 -27.30 4.65
CA ARG A 335 0.24 -27.74 3.97
C ARG A 335 0.53 -27.96 2.48
N PRO A 336 0.01 -29.04 1.87
CA PRO A 336 -0.07 -29.13 0.42
C PRO A 336 -0.96 -27.98 -0.13
N PHE A 337 -0.57 -27.40 -1.27
CA PHE A 337 -1.27 -26.21 -1.74
C PHE A 337 -1.36 -26.10 -3.25
N CYS A 338 -2.37 -25.38 -3.71
CA CYS A 338 -2.45 -24.77 -5.04
C CYS A 338 -2.28 -23.27 -4.92
N LEU A 339 -1.60 -22.68 -5.90
CA LEU A 339 -1.29 -21.24 -5.93
C LEU A 339 -1.86 -20.58 -7.18
N ILE A 340 -2.50 -19.43 -7.02
CA ILE A 340 -2.93 -18.58 -8.12
C ILE A 340 -1.99 -17.38 -8.20
N LEU A 341 -1.24 -17.29 -9.30
CA LEU A 341 -0.29 -16.21 -9.62
C LEU A 341 -0.75 -15.43 -10.85
N GLY A 342 -0.34 -14.17 -10.93
CA GLY A 342 -0.48 -13.37 -12.14
C GLY A 342 -1.37 -12.14 -12.01
N GLY A 343 -1.22 -11.23 -12.97
CA GLY A 343 -1.85 -9.94 -13.06
C GLY A 343 -1.04 -8.99 -13.94
N GLU A 344 -1.11 -7.68 -13.69
CA GLU A 344 -0.36 -6.68 -14.43
C GLU A 344 1.16 -6.93 -14.34
N ASP A 345 1.83 -6.92 -15.49
CA ASP A 345 3.28 -7.10 -15.52
C ASP A 345 4.00 -5.77 -15.24
N ARG A 346 4.83 -5.76 -14.21
CA ARG A 346 5.69 -4.63 -13.84
C ARG A 346 7.17 -5.00 -13.84
N GLY A 347 7.54 -6.10 -14.49
CA GLY A 347 8.93 -6.54 -14.59
C GLY A 347 9.55 -7.00 -13.27
N GLN A 348 8.74 -7.44 -12.28
CA GLN A 348 9.27 -7.96 -11.02
C GLN A 348 10.09 -9.24 -11.25
N SER A 349 11.12 -9.43 -10.43
CA SER A 349 11.87 -10.69 -10.37
C SER A 349 11.16 -11.70 -9.49
N TYR A 350 10.97 -12.91 -10.00
CA TYR A 350 10.37 -14.04 -9.28
C TYR A 350 11.42 -15.03 -8.75
N THR A 351 12.69 -14.74 -8.86
CA THR A 351 13.80 -15.67 -8.57
C THR A 351 13.71 -16.33 -7.20
N GLU A 352 13.48 -15.55 -6.14
CA GLU A 352 13.35 -16.07 -4.77
C GLU A 352 12.09 -16.93 -4.59
N LEU A 353 10.98 -16.52 -5.21
CA LEU A 353 9.75 -17.29 -5.20
C LEU A 353 9.95 -18.64 -5.91
N TYR A 354 10.61 -18.65 -7.06
CA TYR A 354 10.91 -19.91 -7.78
C TYR A 354 11.83 -20.83 -6.99
N ALA A 355 12.83 -20.29 -6.29
CA ALA A 355 13.69 -21.07 -5.40
C ALA A 355 12.87 -21.75 -4.29
N TYR A 356 11.96 -21.02 -3.65
CA TYR A 356 11.07 -21.57 -2.63
C TYR A 356 10.12 -22.63 -3.19
N LEU A 357 9.51 -22.41 -4.36
CA LEU A 357 8.61 -23.37 -5.01
C LEU A 357 9.33 -24.66 -5.45
N LYS A 358 10.63 -24.60 -5.71
CA LYS A 358 11.47 -25.78 -5.95
C LYS A 358 11.67 -26.62 -4.69
N GLU A 359 11.88 -25.99 -3.55
CA GLU A 359 12.05 -26.65 -2.25
C GLU A 359 10.71 -27.15 -1.66
N ARG A 360 9.64 -26.42 -1.93
CA ARG A 360 8.28 -26.66 -1.44
C ARG A 360 7.29 -26.65 -2.62
N PRO A 361 7.26 -27.74 -3.40
CA PRO A 361 6.44 -27.78 -4.61
C PRO A 361 4.95 -27.74 -4.29
N PRO A 362 4.17 -26.88 -5.01
CA PRO A 362 2.72 -26.91 -4.95
C PRO A 362 2.16 -28.14 -5.64
N ARG A 363 0.90 -28.50 -5.38
CA ARG A 363 0.17 -29.45 -6.23
C ARG A 363 -0.04 -28.88 -7.64
N PHE A 364 -0.29 -27.57 -7.71
CA PHE A 364 -0.57 -26.90 -8.98
C PHE A 364 -0.41 -25.38 -8.87
N ILE A 365 -0.02 -24.75 -9.99
CA ILE A 365 -0.05 -23.28 -10.13
C ILE A 365 -0.94 -22.89 -11.32
N ALA A 366 -1.94 -22.06 -11.05
CA ALA A 366 -2.70 -21.36 -12.07
C ALA A 366 -2.07 -19.99 -12.36
N LEU A 367 -1.75 -19.73 -13.63
CA LEU A 367 -1.07 -18.52 -14.08
C LEU A 367 -2.04 -17.62 -14.84
N MET A 368 -2.45 -16.50 -14.23
CA MET A 368 -3.37 -15.53 -14.82
C MET A 368 -2.64 -14.53 -15.73
N PRO A 369 -3.31 -13.97 -16.74
CA PRO A 369 -2.76 -12.87 -17.53
C PRO A 369 -2.68 -11.57 -16.66
N ALA A 370 -1.84 -10.54 -17.00
CA ALA A 370 -1.04 -10.48 -18.23
C ALA A 370 0.34 -11.16 -18.09
N ASN A 371 0.95 -11.16 -16.90
CA ASN A 371 2.32 -11.67 -16.71
C ASN A 371 2.41 -13.19 -16.55
N GLY A 372 1.31 -13.92 -16.47
CA GLY A 372 1.32 -15.38 -16.33
C GLY A 372 2.06 -16.10 -17.45
N LYS A 373 2.02 -15.58 -18.69
CA LYS A 373 2.81 -16.11 -19.81
C LYS A 373 4.32 -15.99 -19.55
N ARG A 374 4.79 -14.82 -19.09
CA ARG A 374 6.20 -14.60 -18.74
C ARG A 374 6.64 -15.53 -17.59
N ILE A 375 5.81 -15.66 -16.55
CA ILE A 375 6.09 -16.58 -15.43
C ILE A 375 6.18 -18.02 -15.94
N LEU A 376 5.29 -18.45 -16.84
CA LEU A 376 5.34 -19.79 -17.44
C LEU A 376 6.65 -20.03 -18.20
N ASP A 377 7.07 -19.06 -19.03
CA ASP A 377 8.29 -19.13 -19.81
C ASP A 377 9.56 -19.15 -18.92
N GLU A 378 9.57 -18.38 -17.84
CA GLU A 378 10.64 -18.37 -16.83
C GLU A 378 10.72 -19.69 -16.03
N LEU A 379 9.59 -20.32 -15.74
CA LEU A 379 9.53 -21.62 -15.04
C LEU A 379 9.87 -22.81 -15.94
N ALA A 380 9.73 -22.69 -17.26
CA ALA A 380 9.90 -23.82 -18.19
C ALA A 380 11.29 -24.48 -18.09
N PRO A 381 12.42 -23.72 -18.07
CA PRO A 381 13.76 -24.31 -18.00
C PRO A 381 14.13 -24.90 -16.63
N LEU A 382 13.34 -24.63 -15.57
CA LEU A 382 13.71 -25.03 -14.21
C LEU A 382 13.39 -26.48 -13.86
N ALA A 383 12.77 -27.25 -14.77
CA ALA A 383 12.40 -28.67 -14.59
C ALA A 383 11.72 -28.97 -13.23
N LEU A 384 10.76 -28.11 -12.84
CA LEU A 384 10.11 -28.19 -11.54
C LEU A 384 9.09 -29.34 -11.48
N PRO A 385 8.97 -30.06 -10.34
CA PRO A 385 8.19 -31.29 -10.21
C PRO A 385 6.70 -31.05 -9.95
N PHE A 386 6.11 -29.97 -10.48
CA PHE A 386 4.71 -29.66 -10.29
C PHE A 386 4.03 -29.15 -11.57
N GLU A 387 2.72 -29.36 -11.64
CA GLU A 387 1.92 -28.90 -12.76
C GLU A 387 1.65 -27.41 -12.70
N ARG A 388 1.60 -26.77 -13.87
CA ARG A 388 1.26 -25.36 -14.04
C ARG A 388 0.52 -25.12 -15.33
N GLN A 389 -0.42 -24.20 -15.34
CA GLN A 389 -1.25 -23.91 -16.50
C GLN A 389 -1.51 -22.41 -16.61
N LEU A 390 -1.37 -21.90 -17.84
CA LEU A 390 -1.90 -20.58 -18.18
C LEU A 390 -3.42 -20.68 -18.27
N VAL A 391 -4.11 -19.74 -17.62
CA VAL A 391 -5.58 -19.65 -17.60
C VAL A 391 -6.02 -18.28 -18.14
N GLU A 392 -7.26 -18.16 -18.58
CA GLU A 392 -7.77 -16.92 -19.15
C GLU A 392 -8.26 -15.94 -18.08
N ASP A 393 -8.82 -16.47 -17.00
CA ASP A 393 -9.41 -15.69 -15.91
C ASP A 393 -9.33 -16.38 -14.54
N LEU A 394 -9.80 -15.68 -13.52
CA LEU A 394 -9.82 -16.17 -12.14
C LEU A 394 -10.78 -17.36 -11.95
N GLY A 395 -11.86 -17.45 -12.73
CA GLY A 395 -12.80 -18.58 -12.67
C GLY A 395 -12.11 -19.86 -13.10
N GLN A 396 -11.44 -19.86 -14.26
CA GLN A 396 -10.64 -20.99 -14.73
C GLN A 396 -9.51 -21.33 -13.76
N ALA A 397 -8.88 -20.33 -13.12
CA ALA A 397 -7.85 -20.56 -12.11
C ALA A 397 -8.39 -21.34 -10.90
N VAL A 398 -9.52 -20.91 -10.35
CA VAL A 398 -10.19 -21.57 -9.22
C VAL A 398 -10.60 -22.99 -9.61
N ASP A 399 -11.21 -23.15 -10.80
CA ASP A 399 -11.65 -24.45 -11.30
C ASP A 399 -10.48 -25.46 -11.45
N ALA A 400 -9.36 -24.99 -12.02
CA ALA A 400 -8.18 -25.81 -12.20
C ALA A 400 -7.55 -26.24 -10.86
N CYS A 401 -7.54 -25.33 -9.87
CA CYS A 401 -7.05 -25.62 -8.53
C CYS A 401 -7.96 -26.62 -7.79
N PHE A 402 -9.28 -26.42 -7.77
CA PHE A 402 -10.21 -27.28 -7.04
C PHE A 402 -10.20 -28.73 -7.58
N ARG A 403 -9.92 -28.95 -8.86
CA ARG A 403 -9.76 -30.32 -9.41
C ARG A 403 -8.57 -31.09 -8.84
N ARG A 404 -7.64 -30.43 -8.14
CA ARG A 404 -6.37 -31.01 -7.63
C ARG A 404 -6.23 -30.95 -6.12
N LEU A 405 -7.15 -30.23 -5.47
CA LEU A 405 -7.17 -30.04 -4.02
C LEU A 405 -7.95 -31.17 -3.33
N GLU A 406 -7.48 -31.52 -2.16
CA GLU A 406 -8.09 -32.49 -1.24
C GLU A 406 -8.44 -31.78 0.09
N LYS A 407 -9.28 -32.44 0.92
CA LYS A 407 -9.59 -31.92 2.26
C LYS A 407 -8.32 -31.75 3.07
N GLY A 408 -8.15 -30.59 3.69
CA GLY A 408 -6.96 -30.21 4.46
C GLY A 408 -5.92 -29.42 3.65
N ASP A 409 -6.04 -29.39 2.34
CA ASP A 409 -5.16 -28.60 1.47
C ASP A 409 -5.47 -27.09 1.53
N LEU A 410 -4.55 -26.32 0.97
CA LEU A 410 -4.64 -24.86 0.86
C LEU A 410 -4.85 -24.43 -0.60
N LEU A 411 -5.85 -23.59 -0.85
CA LEU A 411 -5.93 -22.75 -2.05
C LEU A 411 -5.51 -21.33 -1.70
N LEU A 412 -4.39 -20.88 -2.24
CA LEU A 412 -3.87 -19.54 -2.00
C LEU A 412 -4.02 -18.65 -3.24
N LEU A 413 -4.82 -17.60 -3.13
CA LEU A 413 -4.76 -16.46 -4.04
C LEU A 413 -3.73 -15.47 -3.49
N SER A 414 -2.49 -15.49 -3.98
CA SER A 414 -1.47 -14.50 -3.68
C SER A 414 -0.71 -14.17 -4.97
N PRO A 415 -1.25 -13.21 -5.75
CA PRO A 415 -0.98 -13.10 -7.18
C PRO A 415 0.43 -12.67 -7.55
N ALA A 416 1.21 -12.10 -6.62
CA ALA A 416 2.51 -11.50 -6.88
C ALA A 416 2.50 -10.41 -7.98
N ALA A 417 1.33 -9.86 -8.28
CA ALA A 417 1.12 -8.88 -9.34
C ALA A 417 -0.13 -8.03 -9.06
N PRO A 418 -0.16 -6.76 -9.50
CA PRO A 418 -1.36 -5.92 -9.40
C PRO A 418 -2.53 -6.50 -10.18
N SER A 419 -3.74 -6.10 -9.80
CA SER A 419 -5.00 -6.63 -10.35
C SER A 419 -5.46 -5.95 -11.65
N TYR A 420 -4.81 -4.85 -12.05
CA TYR A 420 -5.25 -4.05 -13.19
C TYR A 420 -5.23 -4.82 -14.51
N GLY A 421 -6.12 -4.45 -15.41
CA GLY A 421 -6.33 -5.12 -16.70
C GLY A 421 -7.47 -6.13 -16.67
N GLN A 422 -7.69 -6.87 -15.60
CA GLN A 422 -8.82 -7.78 -15.42
C GLN A 422 -9.82 -7.33 -14.35
N PHE A 423 -9.36 -6.53 -13.38
CA PHE A 423 -10.15 -6.05 -12.24
C PHE A 423 -9.95 -4.56 -12.05
N VAL A 424 -10.94 -3.89 -11.49
CA VAL A 424 -10.85 -2.46 -11.14
C VAL A 424 -9.78 -2.24 -10.05
N ASN A 425 -9.69 -3.18 -9.10
CA ASN A 425 -8.75 -3.14 -7.98
C ASN A 425 -8.57 -4.53 -7.35
N PHE A 426 -7.68 -4.64 -6.35
CA PHE A 426 -7.44 -5.90 -5.66
C PHE A 426 -8.62 -6.35 -4.80
N GLU A 427 -9.45 -5.43 -4.35
CA GLU A 427 -10.65 -5.74 -3.57
C GLU A 427 -11.68 -6.47 -4.45
N GLU A 428 -11.86 -6.05 -5.69
CA GLU A 428 -12.73 -6.77 -6.63
C GLU A 428 -12.19 -8.17 -6.90
N ARG A 429 -10.88 -8.30 -7.15
CA ARG A 429 -10.25 -9.61 -7.38
C ARG A 429 -10.47 -10.55 -6.19
N GLY A 430 -10.28 -10.07 -4.97
CA GLY A 430 -10.48 -10.86 -3.75
C GLY A 430 -11.95 -11.26 -3.54
N ARG A 431 -12.90 -10.32 -3.69
CA ARG A 431 -14.33 -10.65 -3.60
C ARG A 431 -14.76 -11.68 -4.65
N ARG A 432 -14.27 -11.58 -5.88
CA ARG A 432 -14.55 -12.56 -6.93
C ARG A 432 -13.94 -13.93 -6.60
N PHE A 433 -12.74 -13.96 -6.06
CA PHE A 433 -12.10 -15.20 -5.60
C PHE A 433 -12.95 -15.90 -4.54
N GLU A 434 -13.37 -15.19 -3.49
CA GLU A 434 -14.22 -15.76 -2.46
C GLU A 434 -15.54 -16.29 -3.00
N ALA A 435 -16.22 -15.52 -3.86
CA ALA A 435 -17.48 -15.94 -4.49
C ALA A 435 -17.31 -17.20 -5.34
N LEU A 436 -16.25 -17.27 -6.15
CA LEU A 436 -15.95 -18.43 -7.00
C LEU A 436 -15.61 -19.68 -6.17
N CYS A 437 -14.83 -19.53 -5.09
CA CYS A 437 -14.52 -20.64 -4.19
C CYS A 437 -15.79 -21.15 -3.50
N ARG A 438 -16.62 -20.27 -2.93
CA ARG A 438 -17.87 -20.66 -2.26
C ARG A 438 -18.85 -21.34 -3.20
N ALA A 439 -18.89 -20.98 -4.48
CA ALA A 439 -19.69 -21.67 -5.50
C ALA A 439 -19.26 -23.12 -5.74
N LYS A 440 -18.06 -23.55 -5.34
CA LYS A 440 -17.61 -24.95 -5.40
C LYS A 440 -18.18 -25.80 -4.28
N GLY A 441 -18.45 -25.24 -3.10
CA GLY A 441 -19.02 -25.95 -1.95
C GLY A 441 -20.54 -26.20 -2.02
N GLY A 442 -21.22 -25.74 -3.06
CA GLY A 442 -22.67 -25.94 -3.22
C GLY A 442 -23.09 -27.15 -4.10
N GLY A 443 -22.15 -27.98 -4.55
CA GLY A 443 -22.39 -29.05 -5.50
C GLY A 443 -22.63 -30.47 -4.95
N GLY A 444 -22.94 -30.58 -3.65
CA GLY A 444 -23.17 -31.86 -2.98
C GLY A 444 -24.44 -31.86 -2.13
N ALA A 445 -25.59 -31.79 -2.75
CA ALA A 445 -26.88 -32.19 -2.16
C ALA A 445 -27.59 -33.15 -3.12
#